data_1758fb47b737ab0c353f20459c95825c
#
_entry.id   1758fb47b737ab0c353f20459c95825c
#
_cell.length_a   1.000
_cell.length_b   1.000
_cell.length_c   1.000
_cell.angle_alpha   90.00
_cell.angle_beta   90.00
_cell.angle_gamma   90.00
#
_symmetry.space_group_name_H-M   'P 1'
#
loop_
_entity.id
_entity.type
_entity.pdbx_description
1 polymer ?
#
loop_
_entity_poly.entity_id
_entity_poly.type
_entity_poly.pdbx_seq_one_letter_code
_entity_poly.pdbx_strand_id
1 'polypeptide(L)'
;EISYGNLLVDGTVGGWYQSSLNQSQAVENVKQYVAEVASLADSDFNFGLFDNDGPDNIPNSGDDDGYVDGIAVVYPGCLSGSNNLWAHQSSLGGNAYVTNDLRPNGEYIVVNSYMVCPELPGSNTCITTDPSPMGLYAHEFGHILGLPDLYDRDDTNGDSEGIGEWCLMASGNWLGWYGDTPAHMSAWCKIQMGWIEPIVSNAQETNVAIAQLATSPTAIKVWEDDYRSSRYFLIENRQQYGFDSNLNGAGLMIYHVNENRTAGFNSFGPNNDNENNKLVDIEAADGNYDLDNNSNRGDGGDPFPGTSGNVNFNDNTNPSSSRNNGYQTGISINNISDSDSLMFADITPMQNSGYAIVYDEYGISLSGLSIGTDEQW
;
A
#
# COMPACT_ATOMS: atom_id res chain seq x y z
N GLU A 1 1.97 -4.65 -15.66
CA GLU A 1 1.03 -5.70 -15.25
C GLU A 1 0.22 -5.26 -14.03
N ILE A 2 0.86 -4.88 -12.92
CA ILE A 2 0.16 -4.54 -11.66
C ILE A 2 -0.70 -3.27 -11.73
N SER A 3 -0.43 -2.37 -12.66
CA SER A 3 -1.18 -1.10 -12.85
C SER A 3 -2.26 -1.19 -13.92
N TYR A 4 -2.45 -2.38 -14.54
CA TYR A 4 -3.36 -2.58 -15.69
C TYR A 4 -3.09 -1.63 -16.87
N GLY A 5 -1.83 -1.16 -17.00
CA GLY A 5 -1.42 -0.21 -18.01
C GLY A 5 -1.60 1.27 -17.66
N ASN A 6 -2.03 1.58 -16.43
CA ASN A 6 -2.20 2.97 -15.99
C ASN A 6 -0.88 3.66 -15.59
N LEU A 7 0.20 2.89 -15.36
CA LEU A 7 1.53 3.41 -15.10
C LEU A 7 2.49 2.88 -16.16
N LEU A 8 3.18 3.78 -16.82
CA LEU A 8 4.35 3.50 -17.65
C LEU A 8 5.57 4.08 -16.92
N VAL A 9 6.52 3.22 -16.56
CA VAL A 9 7.80 3.66 -16.01
C VAL A 9 8.79 3.75 -17.18
N ASP A 10 9.30 4.93 -17.44
CA ASP A 10 10.41 5.17 -18.34
C ASP A 10 11.64 5.61 -17.55
N GLY A 11 12.80 5.17 -17.96
CA GLY A 11 14.02 5.46 -17.24
C GLY A 11 15.28 5.09 -18.01
N THR A 12 16.38 5.68 -17.61
CA THR A 12 17.69 5.40 -18.19
C THR A 12 18.68 4.98 -17.10
N VAL A 13 19.48 3.98 -17.40
CA VAL A 13 20.50 3.47 -16.47
C VAL A 13 21.84 4.11 -16.80
N GLY A 14 22.47 4.74 -15.81
CA GLY A 14 23.84 5.25 -15.89
C GLY A 14 24.89 4.21 -15.63
N GLY A 15 26.13 4.62 -15.80
CA GLY A 15 27.30 3.81 -15.43
C GLY A 15 27.60 3.82 -13.93
N TRP A 16 28.74 3.24 -13.57
CA TRP A 16 29.26 3.31 -12.22
C TRP A 16 30.01 4.64 -11.99
N TYR A 17 29.63 5.36 -10.96
CA TYR A 17 30.28 6.62 -10.55
C TYR A 17 31.07 6.39 -9.25
N GLN A 18 32.29 6.88 -9.21
CA GLN A 18 33.14 6.75 -8.02
C GLN A 18 32.90 7.91 -7.07
N SER A 19 32.15 7.67 -5.99
CA SER A 19 32.01 8.66 -4.91
C SER A 19 33.33 8.90 -4.19
N SER A 20 33.53 10.10 -3.70
CA SER A 20 34.64 10.47 -2.80
C SER A 20 34.44 9.92 -1.39
N LEU A 21 33.21 9.57 -1.02
CA LEU A 21 32.86 9.00 0.27
C LEU A 21 33.15 7.51 0.32
N ASN A 22 33.76 7.04 1.39
CA ASN A 22 33.81 5.60 1.67
C ASN A 22 32.47 5.10 2.24
N GLN A 23 32.31 3.79 2.35
CA GLN A 23 31.06 3.16 2.79
C GLN A 23 30.54 3.72 4.12
N SER A 24 31.38 3.84 5.16
CA SER A 24 30.95 4.39 6.47
C SER A 24 30.46 5.84 6.34
N GLN A 25 31.15 6.65 5.56
CA GLN A 25 30.75 8.04 5.33
C GLN A 25 29.45 8.15 4.54
N ALA A 26 29.25 7.28 3.55
CA ALA A 26 28.02 7.22 2.79
C ALA A 26 26.82 6.82 3.67
N VAL A 27 27.00 5.85 4.56
CA VAL A 27 25.97 5.43 5.54
C VAL A 27 25.63 6.55 6.52
N GLU A 28 26.64 7.23 7.07
CA GLU A 28 26.44 8.37 8.00
C GLU A 28 25.80 9.58 7.32
N ASN A 29 26.01 9.74 6.01
CA ASN A 29 25.61 10.94 5.26
C ASN A 29 24.96 10.59 3.91
N VAL A 30 23.95 9.74 3.96
CA VAL A 30 23.27 9.19 2.76
C VAL A 30 22.82 10.28 1.79
N LYS A 31 22.23 11.37 2.28
CA LYS A 31 21.77 12.47 1.43
C LYS A 31 22.92 13.18 0.70
N GLN A 32 24.06 13.32 1.35
CA GLN A 32 25.28 13.87 0.72
C GLN A 32 25.82 12.89 -0.33
N TYR A 33 25.84 11.60 -0.02
CA TYR A 33 26.24 10.54 -0.94
C TYR A 33 25.40 10.56 -2.21
N VAL A 34 24.07 10.57 -2.07
CA VAL A 34 23.15 10.60 -3.23
C VAL A 34 23.29 11.89 -4.03
N ALA A 35 23.40 13.05 -3.37
CA ALA A 35 23.63 14.31 -4.07
C ALA A 35 24.96 14.33 -4.84
N GLU A 36 26.02 13.74 -4.29
CA GLU A 36 27.30 13.59 -4.98
C GLU A 36 27.15 12.67 -6.22
N VAL A 37 26.45 11.54 -6.08
CA VAL A 37 26.20 10.62 -7.22
C VAL A 37 25.41 11.33 -8.31
N ALA A 38 24.37 12.07 -7.98
CA ALA A 38 23.61 12.89 -8.92
C ALA A 38 24.52 13.89 -9.65
N SER A 39 25.39 14.60 -8.90
CA SER A 39 26.36 15.53 -9.48
C SER A 39 27.36 14.85 -10.41
N LEU A 40 27.83 13.66 -10.11
CA LEU A 40 28.74 12.90 -10.98
C LEU A 40 28.05 12.44 -12.26
N ALA A 41 26.76 12.17 -12.21
CA ALA A 41 25.96 11.72 -13.34
C ALA A 41 25.48 12.88 -14.25
N ASP A 42 25.49 14.12 -13.77
CA ASP A 42 24.87 15.28 -14.40
C ASP A 42 25.39 15.59 -15.82
N SER A 43 26.63 15.21 -16.11
CA SER A 43 27.16 15.36 -17.49
C SER A 43 26.67 14.29 -18.46
N ASP A 44 26.15 13.18 -17.96
CA ASP A 44 25.77 12.01 -18.75
C ASP A 44 24.26 11.95 -19.02
N PHE A 45 23.46 12.74 -18.27
CA PHE A 45 22.01 12.76 -18.34
C PHE A 45 21.48 14.17 -18.55
N ASN A 46 20.38 14.27 -19.28
CA ASN A 46 19.48 15.41 -19.21
C ASN A 46 18.37 15.07 -18.22
N PHE A 47 18.49 15.57 -17.00
CA PHE A 47 17.55 15.30 -15.92
C PHE A 47 16.15 15.85 -16.18
N GLY A 48 15.99 16.86 -17.05
CA GLY A 48 14.68 17.36 -17.46
C GLY A 48 13.83 16.33 -18.20
N LEU A 49 14.43 15.26 -18.74
CA LEU A 49 13.67 14.16 -19.35
C LEU A 49 12.92 13.29 -18.31
N PHE A 50 13.19 13.48 -17.03
CA PHE A 50 12.64 12.73 -15.88
C PHE A 50 11.87 13.64 -14.91
N ASP A 51 11.40 14.78 -15.40
CA ASP A 51 10.45 15.69 -14.77
C ASP A 51 9.20 15.67 -15.65
N ASN A 52 8.23 14.80 -15.32
CA ASN A 52 7.05 14.52 -16.16
C ASN A 52 5.81 14.24 -15.30
N ASP A 53 5.56 15.09 -14.33
CA ASP A 53 4.41 15.01 -13.42
C ASP A 53 3.22 15.89 -13.87
N GLY A 54 3.40 16.63 -14.94
CA GLY A 54 2.36 17.44 -15.56
C GLY A 54 1.31 16.63 -16.34
N PRO A 55 0.10 17.18 -16.52
CA PRO A 55 -1.01 16.50 -17.19
C PRO A 55 -0.85 16.28 -18.69
N ASP A 56 0.13 16.95 -19.34
CA ASP A 56 0.34 16.83 -20.78
C ASP A 56 1.24 15.65 -21.18
N ASN A 57 1.89 14.99 -20.21
CA ASN A 57 2.84 13.90 -20.37
C ASN A 57 4.03 14.27 -21.30
N ILE A 58 4.47 15.52 -21.27
CA ILE A 58 5.65 16.00 -21.99
C ILE A 58 6.71 16.40 -20.96
N PRO A 59 7.78 15.64 -20.81
CA PRO A 59 8.82 15.93 -19.84
C PRO A 59 9.37 17.35 -19.93
N ASN A 60 9.61 17.98 -18.79
CA ASN A 60 10.14 19.32 -18.66
C ASN A 60 9.32 20.34 -19.45
N SER A 61 8.02 20.25 -19.38
CA SER A 61 7.09 21.20 -19.99
C SER A 61 6.79 22.38 -19.03
N GLY A 62 5.80 23.20 -19.34
CA GLY A 62 5.45 24.35 -18.50
C GLY A 62 4.56 24.02 -17.29
N ASP A 63 4.02 22.81 -17.23
CA ASP A 63 3.11 22.30 -16.20
C ASP A 63 3.77 21.29 -15.24
N ASP A 64 5.02 20.88 -15.52
CA ASP A 64 5.86 20.12 -14.59
C ASP A 64 6.43 20.99 -13.45
N ASP A 65 6.77 20.37 -12.33
CA ASP A 65 7.15 21.07 -11.10
C ASP A 65 8.64 21.49 -11.03
N GLY A 66 9.49 20.93 -11.89
CA GLY A 66 10.92 21.19 -11.97
C GLY A 66 11.76 20.30 -11.08
N TYR A 67 11.18 19.26 -10.57
CA TYR A 67 11.89 18.21 -9.85
C TYR A 67 11.90 16.93 -10.65
N VAL A 68 13.02 16.24 -10.62
CA VAL A 68 13.09 14.87 -11.16
C VAL A 68 12.15 13.98 -10.36
N ASP A 69 11.28 13.21 -11.05
CA ASP A 69 10.29 12.30 -10.42
C ASP A 69 10.95 11.38 -9.39
N GLY A 70 12.13 10.88 -9.69
CA GLY A 70 12.96 10.14 -8.75
C GLY A 70 14.21 9.55 -9.38
N ILE A 71 15.24 9.40 -8.56
CA ILE A 71 16.45 8.68 -8.94
C ILE A 71 16.63 7.42 -8.12
N ALA A 72 17.12 6.35 -8.74
CA ALA A 72 17.53 5.13 -8.09
C ALA A 72 19.05 5.04 -8.03
N VAL A 73 19.62 5.05 -6.84
CA VAL A 73 21.04 4.86 -6.61
C VAL A 73 21.31 3.43 -6.18
N VAL A 74 21.97 2.67 -7.05
CA VAL A 74 22.39 1.29 -6.75
C VAL A 74 23.82 1.33 -6.22
N TYR A 75 24.02 0.88 -5.00
CA TYR A 75 25.36 0.80 -4.41
C TYR A 75 25.94 -0.62 -4.50
N PRO A 76 27.27 -0.78 -4.66
CA PRO A 76 27.88 -2.09 -4.80
C PRO A 76 27.79 -2.92 -3.52
N GLY A 77 27.56 -4.22 -3.69
CA GLY A 77 27.44 -5.19 -2.60
C GLY A 77 26.01 -5.42 -2.14
N CYS A 78 25.84 -5.99 -0.96
CA CYS A 78 24.54 -6.38 -0.41
C CYS A 78 24.21 -5.61 0.88
N LEU A 79 22.97 -5.74 1.35
CA LEU A 79 22.60 -5.24 2.67
C LEU A 79 23.51 -5.92 3.70
N SER A 80 24.37 -5.21 4.37
CA SER A 80 25.28 -5.80 5.36
C SER A 80 25.15 -5.12 6.70
N GLY A 81 24.96 -5.83 7.83
CA GLY A 81 25.03 -5.51 9.26
C GLY A 81 25.00 -4.05 9.74
N SER A 82 25.38 -3.82 10.96
CA SER A 82 25.21 -2.56 11.73
C SER A 82 25.83 -1.27 11.16
N ASN A 83 26.48 -1.33 9.98
CA ASN A 83 27.10 -0.18 9.32
C ASN A 83 26.65 -0.04 7.87
N ASN A 84 25.39 -0.31 7.60
CA ASN A 84 24.91 -0.37 6.22
C ASN A 84 23.96 0.71 5.85
N LEU A 85 24.03 0.99 4.54
CA LEU A 85 23.02 1.68 3.81
C LEU A 85 21.86 0.71 3.57
N TRP A 86 20.85 0.73 4.45
CA TRP A 86 19.62 -0.02 4.21
C TRP A 86 18.89 0.56 3.00
N ALA A 87 18.26 -0.30 2.19
CA ALA A 87 17.43 0.19 1.10
C ALA A 87 16.32 1.07 1.65
N HIS A 88 16.11 2.22 1.06
CA HIS A 88 15.06 3.15 1.44
C HIS A 88 14.82 4.20 0.37
N GLN A 89 13.61 4.73 0.34
CA GLN A 89 13.25 5.96 -0.34
C GLN A 89 13.34 7.15 0.63
N SER A 90 13.77 8.31 0.16
CA SER A 90 13.74 9.55 0.92
C SER A 90 13.87 10.78 0.01
N SER A 91 13.89 11.97 0.62
CA SER A 91 14.20 13.23 -0.05
C SER A 91 15.53 13.79 0.42
N LEU A 92 16.26 14.45 -0.48
CA LEU A 92 17.50 15.15 -0.16
C LEU A 92 17.27 16.36 0.74
N GLY A 93 16.11 17.01 0.63
CA GLY A 93 15.77 18.18 1.42
C GLY A 93 16.79 19.33 1.24
N GLY A 94 17.48 19.72 2.31
CA GLY A 94 18.51 20.77 2.25
C GLY A 94 19.76 20.42 1.42
N ASN A 95 19.92 19.16 1.01
CA ASN A 95 20.97 18.70 0.10
C ASN A 95 20.48 18.48 -1.34
N ALA A 96 19.29 18.97 -1.69
CA ALA A 96 18.75 18.86 -3.05
C ALA A 96 19.81 19.31 -4.08
N TYR A 97 19.99 18.51 -5.12
CA TYR A 97 21.00 18.79 -6.13
C TYR A 97 20.39 19.57 -7.28
N VAL A 98 20.95 20.75 -7.55
CA VAL A 98 20.58 21.60 -8.69
C VAL A 98 21.42 21.18 -9.89
N THR A 99 20.77 20.67 -10.92
CA THR A 99 21.41 20.16 -12.14
C THR A 99 21.88 21.28 -13.06
N ASN A 100 22.53 20.92 -14.17
CA ASN A 100 22.88 21.88 -15.23
C ASN A 100 21.78 22.04 -16.30
N ASP A 101 20.67 21.29 -16.18
CA ASP A 101 19.54 21.29 -17.11
C ASP A 101 18.53 22.39 -16.78
N LEU A 102 17.99 23.02 -17.80
CA LEU A 102 17.09 24.16 -17.65
C LEU A 102 15.64 23.78 -17.97
N ARG A 103 14.74 24.31 -17.18
CA ARG A 103 13.31 24.40 -17.47
C ARG A 103 13.03 25.45 -18.55
N PRO A 104 11.85 25.42 -19.21
CA PRO A 104 11.46 26.47 -20.16
C PRO A 104 11.43 27.88 -19.59
N ASN A 105 11.22 28.04 -18.30
CA ASN A 105 11.22 29.34 -17.60
C ASN A 105 12.63 29.88 -17.26
N GLY A 106 13.68 29.08 -17.52
CA GLY A 106 15.07 29.40 -17.25
C GLY A 106 15.57 29.05 -15.84
N GLU A 107 14.76 28.40 -15.01
CA GLU A 107 15.18 27.80 -13.75
C GLU A 107 15.87 26.45 -14.02
N TYR A 108 16.60 25.95 -13.05
CA TYR A 108 17.26 24.64 -13.17
C TYR A 108 16.37 23.51 -12.64
N ILE A 109 16.48 22.34 -13.26
CA ILE A 109 15.91 21.10 -12.77
C ILE A 109 16.61 20.68 -11.47
N VAL A 110 15.88 20.11 -10.55
CA VAL A 110 16.35 19.74 -9.21
C VAL A 110 16.14 18.25 -8.94
N VAL A 111 17.17 17.57 -8.49
CA VAL A 111 17.06 16.21 -7.94
C VAL A 111 16.80 16.30 -6.44
N ASN A 112 15.69 15.75 -5.98
CA ASN A 112 15.31 15.73 -4.57
C ASN A 112 14.78 14.36 -4.10
N SER A 113 13.93 13.71 -4.87
CA SER A 113 13.40 12.38 -4.57
C SER A 113 14.39 11.29 -4.98
N TYR A 114 14.66 10.34 -4.09
CA TYR A 114 15.58 9.26 -4.39
C TYR A 114 15.20 7.97 -3.69
N MET A 115 15.64 6.85 -4.24
CA MET A 115 15.76 5.59 -3.54
C MET A 115 17.19 5.06 -3.62
N VAL A 116 17.63 4.32 -2.60
CA VAL A 116 18.91 3.61 -2.60
C VAL A 116 18.68 2.13 -2.41
N CYS A 117 19.35 1.29 -3.20
CA CYS A 117 19.22 -0.17 -3.14
C CYS A 117 20.57 -0.85 -3.31
N PRO A 118 20.79 -2.04 -2.74
CA PRO A 118 21.99 -2.82 -2.94
C PRO A 118 22.03 -3.48 -4.32
N GLU A 119 23.22 -3.61 -4.90
CA GLU A 119 23.41 -4.35 -6.13
C GLU A 119 23.09 -5.84 -5.99
N LEU A 120 23.48 -6.43 -4.84
CA LEU A 120 23.40 -7.88 -4.61
C LEU A 120 22.44 -8.23 -3.48
N PRO A 121 21.79 -9.40 -3.52
CA PRO A 121 20.94 -9.86 -2.44
C PRO A 121 21.76 -10.37 -1.26
N GLY A 122 21.13 -10.36 -0.09
CA GLY A 122 21.68 -10.86 1.17
C GLY A 122 21.75 -9.81 2.25
N SER A 123 21.84 -10.27 3.49
CA SER A 123 22.01 -9.45 4.68
C SER A 123 23.29 -9.88 5.41
N ASN A 124 24.18 -8.95 5.67
CA ASN A 124 25.53 -9.16 6.25
C ASN A 124 26.52 -9.95 5.39
N THR A 125 26.07 -10.73 4.44
CA THR A 125 26.90 -11.47 3.48
C THR A 125 26.14 -11.55 2.18
N CYS A 126 26.80 -11.16 1.08
CA CYS A 126 26.21 -11.32 -0.23
C CYS A 126 26.06 -12.81 -0.56
N ILE A 127 24.87 -13.23 -0.94
CA ILE A 127 24.53 -14.65 -1.11
C ILE A 127 24.96 -15.16 -2.46
N THR A 128 24.96 -14.28 -3.47
CA THR A 128 25.29 -14.56 -4.86
C THR A 128 25.97 -13.34 -5.49
N THR A 129 26.49 -13.54 -6.71
CA THR A 129 26.97 -12.46 -7.58
C THR A 129 25.90 -12.01 -8.59
N ASP A 130 24.71 -12.61 -8.55
CA ASP A 130 23.59 -12.18 -9.38
C ASP A 130 22.97 -10.90 -8.79
N PRO A 131 22.44 -10.00 -9.60
CA PRO A 131 21.79 -8.79 -9.13
C PRO A 131 20.65 -9.06 -8.13
N SER A 132 20.42 -8.11 -7.22
CA SER A 132 19.29 -8.16 -6.31
C SER A 132 17.97 -8.32 -7.07
N PRO A 133 17.09 -9.22 -6.61
CA PRO A 133 15.74 -9.35 -7.15
C PRO A 133 14.92 -8.07 -7.04
N MET A 134 13.89 -7.99 -7.87
CA MET A 134 13.14 -6.75 -8.09
C MET A 134 12.27 -6.30 -6.91
N GLY A 135 11.91 -7.19 -5.98
CA GLY A 135 10.92 -6.90 -4.95
C GLY A 135 11.29 -5.71 -4.08
N LEU A 136 12.56 -5.62 -3.67
CA LEU A 136 13.07 -4.50 -2.90
C LEU A 136 13.01 -3.19 -3.68
N TYR A 137 13.45 -3.20 -4.93
CA TYR A 137 13.40 -2.02 -5.81
C TYR A 137 11.97 -1.56 -6.07
N ALA A 138 11.05 -2.50 -6.28
CA ALA A 138 9.65 -2.21 -6.51
C ALA A 138 8.96 -1.61 -5.27
N HIS A 139 9.34 -2.05 -4.07
CA HIS A 139 8.88 -1.49 -2.80
C HIS A 139 9.34 -0.02 -2.65
N GLU A 140 10.64 0.24 -2.78
CA GLU A 140 11.18 1.61 -2.68
C GLU A 140 10.62 2.53 -3.78
N PHE A 141 10.37 2.00 -4.97
CA PHE A 141 9.70 2.73 -6.02
C PHE A 141 8.24 3.03 -5.68
N GLY A 142 7.55 2.14 -4.97
CA GLY A 142 6.21 2.40 -4.42
C GLY A 142 6.17 3.62 -3.51
N HIS A 143 7.24 3.87 -2.74
CA HIS A 143 7.37 5.08 -1.94
C HIS A 143 7.61 6.33 -2.80
N ILE A 144 8.34 6.24 -3.90
CA ILE A 144 8.46 7.36 -4.87
C ILE A 144 7.07 7.72 -5.42
N LEU A 145 6.21 6.73 -5.64
CA LEU A 145 4.83 6.94 -6.06
C LEU A 145 3.92 7.47 -4.92
N GLY A 146 4.43 7.62 -3.69
CA GLY A 146 3.71 8.20 -2.55
C GLY A 146 3.00 7.20 -1.64
N LEU A 147 3.20 5.89 -1.84
CA LEU A 147 2.62 4.88 -0.96
C LEU A 147 3.41 4.75 0.35
N PRO A 148 2.75 4.59 1.51
CA PRO A 148 3.41 4.33 2.78
C PRO A 148 3.78 2.86 2.94
N ASP A 149 4.63 2.57 3.95
CA ASP A 149 4.75 1.23 4.50
C ASP A 149 3.43 0.79 5.13
N LEU A 150 3.07 -0.48 4.91
CA LEU A 150 1.90 -1.12 5.49
C LEU A 150 2.27 -2.23 6.50
N TYR A 151 3.50 -2.17 7.04
CA TYR A 151 3.97 -2.91 8.22
C TYR A 151 4.28 -1.93 9.36
N ASP A 152 4.48 -2.43 10.57
CA ASP A 152 4.93 -1.64 11.70
C ASP A 152 6.43 -1.32 11.58
N ARG A 153 6.80 -0.04 11.74
CA ARG A 153 8.17 0.45 11.57
C ARG A 153 8.83 0.85 12.87
N ASP A 154 8.09 0.90 13.97
CA ASP A 154 8.58 1.63 15.13
C ASP A 154 8.60 0.84 16.46
N ASP A 155 7.96 -0.33 16.54
CA ASP A 155 7.87 -1.24 17.71
C ASP A 155 7.50 -0.51 19.02
N THR A 156 6.83 0.67 18.96
CA THR A 156 6.64 1.51 20.16
C THR A 156 5.44 1.13 21.01
N ASN A 157 4.45 0.45 20.46
CA ASN A 157 3.18 0.08 21.10
C ASN A 157 2.77 -1.38 20.89
N GLY A 158 3.67 -2.19 20.40
CA GLY A 158 3.60 -3.59 20.01
C GLY A 158 4.64 -3.86 18.95
N ASP A 159 4.46 -4.91 18.21
CA ASP A 159 5.28 -5.32 17.08
C ASP A 159 4.37 -6.14 16.17
N SER A 160 4.10 -5.65 14.96
CA SER A 160 3.22 -6.32 14.00
C SER A 160 3.81 -6.36 12.59
N GLU A 161 3.39 -7.32 11.81
CA GLU A 161 3.73 -7.39 10.38
C GLU A 161 2.79 -6.53 9.51
N GLY A 162 1.87 -5.77 10.13
CA GLY A 162 0.87 -4.99 9.40
C GLY A 162 -0.01 -5.87 8.52
N ILE A 163 0.07 -5.72 7.20
CA ILE A 163 -0.61 -6.63 6.25
C ILE A 163 0.34 -7.67 5.62
N GLY A 164 1.53 -7.83 6.19
CA GLY A 164 2.46 -8.92 5.92
C GLY A 164 2.79 -9.14 4.44
N GLU A 165 2.88 -10.41 4.06
CA GLU A 165 3.22 -10.82 2.69
C GLU A 165 2.10 -10.58 1.67
N TRP A 166 0.94 -10.08 2.09
CA TRP A 166 -0.20 -9.80 1.21
C TRP A 166 -0.05 -8.51 0.37
N CYS A 167 1.01 -7.73 0.58
CA CYS A 167 1.24 -6.49 -0.17
C CYS A 167 2.73 -6.22 -0.41
N LEU A 168 3.04 -5.72 -1.61
CA LEU A 168 4.37 -5.22 -1.95
C LEU A 168 4.85 -4.14 -0.97
N MET A 169 3.94 -3.28 -0.48
CA MET A 169 4.26 -2.20 0.47
C MET A 169 4.32 -2.68 1.94
N ALA A 170 4.34 -3.99 2.16
CA ALA A 170 4.65 -4.64 3.43
C ALA A 170 5.68 -5.76 3.17
N SER A 171 5.66 -6.86 3.90
CA SER A 171 6.64 -7.95 3.75
C SER A 171 6.53 -8.72 2.42
N GLY A 172 5.50 -8.47 1.63
CA GLY A 172 5.31 -9.09 0.30
C GLY A 172 6.40 -8.77 -0.72
N ASN A 173 7.21 -7.74 -0.48
CA ASN A 173 8.39 -7.46 -1.29
C ASN A 173 9.47 -8.54 -1.23
N TRP A 174 9.45 -9.40 -0.19
CA TRP A 174 10.41 -10.48 0.03
C TRP A 174 9.95 -11.86 -0.49
N LEU A 175 8.72 -11.96 -1.04
CA LEU A 175 8.21 -13.24 -1.53
C LEU A 175 9.08 -13.87 -2.62
N GLY A 176 9.08 -15.19 -2.65
CA GLY A 176 9.96 -15.98 -3.49
C GLY A 176 11.38 -16.03 -2.94
N TRP A 177 12.37 -16.09 -3.83
CA TRP A 177 13.77 -16.07 -3.42
C TRP A 177 14.27 -14.62 -3.29
N TYR A 178 14.28 -14.10 -2.07
CA TYR A 178 14.69 -12.71 -1.76
C TYR A 178 13.94 -11.62 -2.55
N GLY A 179 12.66 -11.86 -2.88
CA GLY A 179 11.84 -10.91 -3.61
C GLY A 179 11.90 -11.05 -5.14
N ASP A 180 12.22 -12.23 -5.67
CA ASP A 180 12.17 -12.50 -7.12
C ASP A 180 10.73 -12.62 -7.63
N THR A 181 9.81 -12.90 -6.74
CA THR A 181 8.37 -13.04 -7.03
C THR A 181 7.56 -12.25 -5.99
N PRO A 182 7.76 -10.91 -5.91
CA PRO A 182 7.11 -10.10 -4.89
C PRO A 182 5.60 -10.10 -5.08
N ALA A 183 4.86 -9.94 -3.98
CA ALA A 183 3.41 -9.82 -4.02
C ALA A 183 2.96 -8.61 -4.87
N HIS A 184 1.77 -8.72 -5.46
CA HIS A 184 1.07 -7.53 -5.98
C HIS A 184 0.80 -6.53 -4.84
N MET A 185 0.66 -5.27 -5.21
CA MET A 185 0.08 -4.25 -4.33
C MET A 185 -1.36 -4.63 -3.96
N SER A 186 -1.76 -4.40 -2.71
CA SER A 186 -3.15 -4.55 -2.27
C SER A 186 -4.11 -3.65 -3.05
N ALA A 187 -5.39 -3.96 -3.03
CA ALA A 187 -6.41 -3.11 -3.64
C ALA A 187 -6.37 -1.68 -3.10
N TRP A 188 -6.07 -1.50 -1.80
CA TRP A 188 -5.92 -0.16 -1.23
C TRP A 188 -4.81 0.64 -1.91
N CYS A 189 -3.61 0.09 -2.05
CA CYS A 189 -2.51 0.74 -2.76
C CYS A 189 -2.90 1.10 -4.20
N LYS A 190 -3.53 0.18 -4.92
CA LYS A 190 -3.97 0.41 -6.30
C LYS A 190 -5.04 1.50 -6.42
N ILE A 191 -5.92 1.63 -5.42
CA ILE A 191 -6.90 2.73 -5.34
C ILE A 191 -6.17 4.06 -5.10
N GLN A 192 -5.21 4.11 -4.16
CA GLN A 192 -4.43 5.33 -3.90
C GLN A 192 -3.69 5.81 -5.14
N MET A 193 -3.20 4.89 -5.96
CA MET A 193 -2.53 5.19 -7.23
C MET A 193 -3.51 5.53 -8.38
N GLY A 194 -4.82 5.45 -8.15
CA GLY A 194 -5.80 5.65 -9.21
C GLY A 194 -5.81 4.56 -10.29
N TRP A 195 -5.22 3.39 -10.01
CA TRP A 195 -5.18 2.29 -10.98
C TRP A 195 -6.47 1.48 -11.03
N ILE A 196 -7.23 1.52 -9.94
CA ILE A 196 -8.56 0.90 -9.86
C ILE A 196 -9.55 1.86 -9.19
N GLU A 197 -10.80 1.79 -9.63
CA GLU A 197 -11.94 2.42 -8.97
C GLU A 197 -12.75 1.31 -8.28
N PRO A 198 -12.89 1.32 -6.96
CA PRO A 198 -13.62 0.24 -6.28
C PRO A 198 -15.12 0.32 -6.54
N ILE A 199 -15.75 -0.83 -6.67
CA ILE A 199 -17.21 -0.93 -6.73
C ILE A 199 -17.76 -0.70 -5.33
N VAL A 200 -18.51 0.37 -5.11
CA VAL A 200 -19.12 0.69 -3.82
C VAL A 200 -20.43 -0.09 -3.65
N SER A 201 -20.49 -1.00 -2.69
CA SER A 201 -21.73 -1.69 -2.32
C SER A 201 -22.66 -0.72 -1.57
N ASN A 202 -23.80 -0.44 -2.15
CA ASN A 202 -24.80 0.49 -1.62
C ASN A 202 -26.15 -0.19 -1.27
N ALA A 203 -26.31 -1.44 -1.64
CA ALA A 203 -27.51 -2.23 -1.40
C ALA A 203 -27.12 -3.68 -1.11
N GLN A 204 -28.03 -4.43 -0.50
CA GLN A 204 -27.83 -5.87 -0.37
C GLN A 204 -27.84 -6.53 -1.75
N GLU A 205 -26.78 -7.28 -2.03
CA GLU A 205 -26.62 -8.02 -3.28
C GLU A 205 -26.20 -9.45 -2.96
N THR A 206 -26.67 -10.40 -3.78
CA THR A 206 -26.33 -11.80 -3.65
C THR A 206 -25.50 -12.24 -4.85
N ASN A 207 -24.59 -13.18 -4.61
CA ASN A 207 -23.75 -13.76 -5.64
C ASN A 207 -22.96 -12.71 -6.44
N VAL A 208 -22.39 -11.72 -5.71
CA VAL A 208 -21.52 -10.67 -6.28
C VAL A 208 -20.24 -11.33 -6.80
N ALA A 209 -19.92 -11.11 -8.07
CA ALA A 209 -18.74 -11.66 -8.70
C ALA A 209 -17.51 -10.82 -8.41
N ILE A 210 -16.44 -11.43 -7.91
CA ILE A 210 -15.17 -10.78 -7.52
C ILE A 210 -14.03 -11.51 -8.24
N ALA A 211 -13.57 -10.91 -9.34
CA ALA A 211 -12.48 -11.48 -10.13
C ALA A 211 -11.13 -11.24 -9.44
N GLN A 212 -10.16 -12.15 -9.70
CA GLN A 212 -8.83 -12.03 -9.11
C GLN A 212 -8.14 -10.71 -9.48
N LEU A 213 -7.59 -10.03 -8.47
CA LEU A 213 -6.99 -8.71 -8.61
C LEU A 213 -5.77 -8.71 -9.56
N ALA A 214 -5.04 -9.81 -9.67
CA ALA A 214 -3.86 -9.90 -10.54
C ALA A 214 -4.19 -9.66 -12.04
N THR A 215 -5.40 -9.96 -12.48
CA THR A 215 -5.80 -9.86 -13.89
C THR A 215 -7.00 -8.95 -14.15
N SER A 216 -7.67 -8.48 -13.09
CA SER A 216 -8.88 -7.65 -13.21
C SER A 216 -8.87 -6.52 -12.18
N PRO A 217 -9.17 -5.27 -12.55
CA PRO A 217 -9.23 -4.14 -11.63
C PRO A 217 -10.50 -4.17 -10.76
N THR A 218 -10.74 -5.31 -10.08
CA THR A 218 -11.97 -5.53 -9.30
C THR A 218 -11.68 -5.51 -7.80
N ALA A 219 -12.27 -4.56 -7.09
CA ALA A 219 -12.33 -4.52 -5.62
C ALA A 219 -13.70 -3.99 -5.19
N ILE A 220 -14.20 -4.48 -4.06
CA ILE A 220 -15.48 -4.06 -3.50
C ILE A 220 -15.24 -3.23 -2.25
N LYS A 221 -15.85 -2.07 -2.15
CA LYS A 221 -15.79 -1.18 -0.99
C LYS A 221 -17.13 -1.17 -0.27
N VAL A 222 -17.11 -1.42 1.04
CA VAL A 222 -18.30 -1.40 1.91
C VAL A 222 -18.07 -0.41 3.04
N TRP A 223 -18.82 0.68 3.06
CA TRP A 223 -18.66 1.73 4.07
C TRP A 223 -19.09 1.26 5.45
N GLU A 224 -18.29 1.57 6.47
CA GLU A 224 -18.57 1.24 7.88
C GLU A 224 -19.62 2.17 8.51
N ASP A 225 -19.90 3.31 7.89
CA ASP A 225 -20.89 4.26 8.37
C ASP A 225 -21.69 4.94 7.23
N ASP A 226 -22.83 5.51 7.61
CA ASP A 226 -23.75 6.20 6.71
C ASP A 226 -23.16 7.49 6.11
N TYR A 227 -22.14 8.05 6.75
CA TYR A 227 -21.53 9.31 6.34
C TYR A 227 -20.45 9.11 5.27
N ARG A 228 -20.18 7.83 4.92
CA ARG A 228 -19.10 7.49 3.98
C ARG A 228 -17.81 8.21 4.35
N SER A 229 -17.46 8.09 5.60
CA SER A 229 -16.28 8.70 6.16
C SER A 229 -15.02 7.99 5.65
N SER A 230 -13.97 7.97 6.40
CA SER A 230 -12.70 7.35 6.05
C SER A 230 -12.57 5.90 6.49
N ARG A 231 -13.65 5.27 7.02
CA ARG A 231 -13.65 3.87 7.46
C ARG A 231 -14.51 3.00 6.57
N TYR A 232 -13.94 1.88 6.14
CA TYR A 232 -14.64 0.93 5.27
C TYR A 232 -13.95 -0.43 5.26
N PHE A 233 -14.70 -1.45 4.84
CA PHE A 233 -14.12 -2.72 4.44
C PHE A 233 -13.82 -2.70 2.94
N LEU A 234 -12.66 -3.24 2.57
CA LEU A 234 -12.24 -3.39 1.19
C LEU A 234 -12.00 -4.88 0.91
N ILE A 235 -12.59 -5.39 -0.17
CA ILE A 235 -12.56 -6.81 -0.51
C ILE A 235 -11.90 -6.97 -1.85
N GLU A 236 -10.90 -7.84 -1.93
CA GLU A 236 -10.25 -8.25 -3.16
C GLU A 236 -10.12 -9.77 -3.23
N ASN A 237 -10.04 -10.30 -4.43
CA ASN A 237 -9.75 -11.72 -4.66
C ASN A 237 -8.26 -11.88 -4.98
N ARG A 238 -7.52 -12.57 -4.10
CA ARG A 238 -6.10 -12.90 -4.27
C ARG A 238 -5.94 -14.36 -4.61
N GLN A 239 -5.21 -14.62 -5.68
CA GLN A 239 -4.93 -15.97 -6.15
C GLN A 239 -3.44 -16.17 -6.37
N GLN A 240 -2.93 -17.37 -6.18
CA GLN A 240 -1.53 -17.73 -6.45
C GLN A 240 -1.26 -17.74 -7.95
N TYR A 241 -1.19 -16.57 -8.54
CA TYR A 241 -1.02 -16.35 -9.98
C TYR A 241 -0.02 -15.19 -10.26
N GLY A 242 0.85 -15.39 -11.26
CA GLY A 242 1.84 -14.38 -11.63
C GLY A 242 2.81 -14.08 -10.48
N PHE A 243 2.96 -12.82 -10.12
CA PHE A 243 3.78 -12.41 -8.97
C PHE A 243 3.22 -12.91 -7.64
N ASP A 244 1.92 -13.08 -7.52
CA ASP A 244 1.29 -13.66 -6.32
C ASP A 244 1.46 -15.18 -6.18
N SER A 245 2.20 -15.85 -7.07
CA SER A 245 2.34 -17.32 -7.08
C SER A 245 2.96 -17.90 -5.80
N ASN A 246 3.69 -17.10 -5.05
CA ASN A 246 4.31 -17.50 -3.78
C ASN A 246 3.53 -17.02 -2.53
N LEU A 247 2.33 -16.47 -2.68
CA LEU A 247 1.46 -16.17 -1.54
C LEU A 247 1.17 -17.44 -0.72
N ASN A 248 1.05 -17.29 0.59
CA ASN A 248 0.81 -18.40 1.51
C ASN A 248 -0.62 -18.96 1.47
N GLY A 249 -1.51 -18.35 0.70
CA GLY A 249 -2.90 -18.77 0.52
C GLY A 249 -3.58 -18.09 -0.65
N ALA A 250 -4.84 -18.43 -0.87
CA ALA A 250 -5.67 -17.86 -1.92
C ALA A 250 -7.13 -17.75 -1.49
N GLY A 251 -7.80 -16.68 -1.88
CA GLY A 251 -9.21 -16.42 -1.52
C GLY A 251 -9.53 -14.93 -1.51
N LEU A 252 -10.66 -14.58 -0.91
CA LEU A 252 -10.99 -13.17 -0.66
C LEU A 252 -10.20 -12.65 0.53
N MET A 253 -9.47 -11.57 0.31
CA MET A 253 -8.91 -10.76 1.39
C MET A 253 -9.92 -9.68 1.76
N ILE A 254 -10.20 -9.55 3.06
CA ILE A 254 -11.04 -8.50 3.61
C ILE A 254 -10.15 -7.59 4.45
N TYR A 255 -10.06 -6.32 4.06
CA TYR A 255 -9.31 -5.31 4.78
C TYR A 255 -10.25 -4.38 5.51
N HIS A 256 -9.92 -4.03 6.76
CA HIS A 256 -10.50 -2.91 7.45
C HIS A 256 -9.60 -1.69 7.25
N VAL A 257 -10.11 -0.66 6.60
CA VAL A 257 -9.35 0.54 6.26
C VAL A 257 -9.81 1.71 7.13
N ASN A 258 -8.85 2.46 7.67
CA ASN A 258 -9.09 3.68 8.45
C ASN A 258 -8.22 4.84 7.97
N GLU A 259 -8.70 5.58 6.98
CA GLU A 259 -7.99 6.75 6.43
C GLU A 259 -8.03 8.01 7.34
N ASN A 260 -8.83 8.01 8.42
CA ASN A 260 -8.84 9.10 9.43
C ASN A 260 -7.64 9.04 10.37
N ARG A 261 -6.79 8.04 10.21
CA ARG A 261 -5.64 7.92 11.06
C ARG A 261 -4.72 9.13 10.86
N THR A 262 -4.61 9.94 11.89
CA THR A 262 -3.55 10.96 11.93
C THR A 262 -2.22 10.23 12.04
N ALA A 263 -1.24 10.66 11.26
CA ALA A 263 0.12 10.16 11.35
C ALA A 263 0.53 10.02 12.81
N GLY A 264 1.09 8.88 13.16
CA GLY A 264 1.83 8.71 14.40
C GLY A 264 2.93 9.78 14.49
N PHE A 265 3.60 9.85 15.61
CA PHE A 265 4.58 10.89 15.99
C PHE A 265 5.70 11.15 14.95
N ASN A 266 5.85 10.30 13.96
CA ASN A 266 6.80 10.42 12.85
C ASN A 266 6.06 10.86 11.59
N SER A 267 6.33 12.03 11.12
CA SER A 267 5.76 12.87 10.07
C SER A 267 5.54 12.26 8.66
N PHE A 268 5.34 10.98 8.50
CA PHE A 268 5.24 10.31 7.20
C PHE A 268 3.81 9.95 6.75
N GLY A 269 2.80 10.59 7.31
CA GLY A 269 1.41 10.32 6.94
C GLY A 269 0.78 9.10 7.67
N PRO A 270 -0.46 8.73 7.34
CA PRO A 270 -1.11 7.54 7.87
C PRO A 270 -0.33 6.28 7.50
N ASN A 271 -0.21 5.34 8.43
CA ASN A 271 0.57 4.11 8.28
C ASN A 271 0.06 3.00 9.25
N ASN A 272 0.77 1.90 9.35
CA ASN A 272 0.44 0.76 10.20
C ASN A 272 1.24 0.69 11.51
N ASP A 273 1.95 1.75 11.93
CA ASP A 273 2.77 1.76 13.15
C ASP A 273 1.98 1.60 14.47
N ASN A 274 0.67 1.43 14.44
CA ASN A 274 -0.16 1.21 15.63
C ASN A 274 -1.08 0.02 15.42
N GLU A 275 -0.80 -1.08 16.09
CA GLU A 275 -1.47 -2.36 15.95
C GLU A 275 -2.96 -2.30 16.28
N ASN A 276 -3.34 -1.40 17.19
CA ASN A 276 -4.74 -1.22 17.60
C ASN A 276 -5.54 -0.29 16.67
N ASN A 277 -4.88 0.35 15.71
CA ASN A 277 -5.52 1.31 14.82
C ASN A 277 -4.69 1.51 13.53
N LYS A 278 -4.56 0.46 12.74
CA LYS A 278 -3.84 0.47 11.46
C LYS A 278 -4.55 1.29 10.40
N LEU A 279 -3.82 1.76 9.42
CA LEU A 279 -4.36 2.37 8.20
C LEU A 279 -5.11 1.32 7.37
N VAL A 280 -4.45 0.16 7.17
CA VAL A 280 -5.01 -1.00 6.48
C VAL A 280 -4.73 -2.22 7.34
N ASP A 281 -5.77 -2.89 7.77
CA ASP A 281 -5.71 -4.10 8.59
C ASP A 281 -6.33 -5.29 7.87
N ILE A 282 -5.91 -6.52 8.18
CA ILE A 282 -6.48 -7.73 7.60
C ILE A 282 -7.43 -8.37 8.59
N GLU A 283 -8.64 -8.64 8.14
CA GLU A 283 -9.62 -9.47 8.84
C GLU A 283 -9.35 -10.95 8.50
N ALA A 284 -8.42 -11.58 9.24
CA ALA A 284 -7.98 -12.95 8.96
C ALA A 284 -9.12 -13.97 9.16
N ALA A 285 -9.42 -14.77 8.13
CA ALA A 285 -10.59 -15.66 8.09
C ALA A 285 -10.62 -16.71 9.21
N ASP A 286 -9.48 -17.10 9.75
CA ASP A 286 -9.39 -18.04 10.85
C ASP A 286 -9.57 -17.40 12.24
N GLY A 287 -9.62 -16.06 12.30
CA GLY A 287 -9.78 -15.30 13.54
C GLY A 287 -8.53 -15.30 14.41
N ASN A 288 -7.38 -15.72 13.90
CA ASN A 288 -6.10 -15.56 14.55
C ASN A 288 -5.55 -14.15 14.26
N TYR A 289 -4.83 -13.61 15.21
CA TYR A 289 -4.19 -12.30 15.10
C TYR A 289 -2.67 -12.48 14.91
N ASP A 290 -2.29 -13.35 13.98
CA ASP A 290 -0.89 -13.75 13.80
C ASP A 290 -0.05 -12.60 13.26
N LEU A 291 -0.59 -11.80 12.34
CA LEU A 291 0.04 -10.59 11.81
C LEU A 291 0.17 -9.51 12.90
N ASP A 292 -0.88 -9.31 13.72
CA ASP A 292 -0.89 -8.33 14.81
C ASP A 292 0.09 -8.66 15.93
N ASN A 293 0.35 -9.95 16.14
CA ASN A 293 1.22 -10.44 17.20
C ASN A 293 2.62 -10.79 16.69
N ASN A 294 2.97 -10.43 15.46
CA ASN A 294 4.24 -10.77 14.81
C ASN A 294 4.57 -12.28 14.92
N SER A 295 3.56 -13.13 14.79
CA SER A 295 3.69 -14.58 14.89
C SER A 295 4.07 -15.22 13.55
N ASN A 296 3.57 -14.67 12.46
CA ASN A 296 3.96 -14.99 11.09
C ASN A 296 3.73 -13.76 10.18
N ARG A 297 4.12 -13.86 8.90
CA ARG A 297 3.96 -12.81 7.89
C ARG A 297 2.75 -12.98 6.99
N GLY A 298 1.84 -13.85 7.36
CA GLY A 298 0.67 -14.25 6.61
C GLY A 298 0.68 -15.76 6.31
N ASP A 299 -0.50 -16.35 6.32
CA ASP A 299 -0.66 -17.78 6.06
C ASP A 299 -1.96 -18.12 5.33
N GLY A 300 -2.21 -19.41 5.11
CA GLY A 300 -3.40 -19.88 4.41
C GLY A 300 -4.71 -19.71 5.19
N GLY A 301 -4.65 -19.26 6.44
CA GLY A 301 -5.80 -18.95 7.29
C GLY A 301 -6.33 -17.53 7.10
N ASP A 302 -5.52 -16.61 6.56
CA ASP A 302 -5.91 -15.20 6.38
C ASP A 302 -7.01 -14.99 5.33
N PRO A 303 -6.94 -15.59 4.11
CA PRO A 303 -7.97 -15.39 3.10
C PRO A 303 -9.23 -16.19 3.39
N PHE A 304 -10.39 -15.70 2.96
CA PHE A 304 -11.67 -16.43 2.97
C PHE A 304 -11.85 -17.26 1.68
N PRO A 305 -12.28 -18.54 1.73
CA PRO A 305 -12.48 -19.34 2.93
C PRO A 305 -11.17 -19.84 3.54
N GLY A 306 -10.05 -19.79 2.80
CA GLY A 306 -8.73 -20.22 3.24
C GLY A 306 -8.68 -21.63 3.82
N THR A 307 -7.69 -21.91 4.65
CA THR A 307 -7.54 -23.19 5.36
C THR A 307 -8.54 -23.34 6.50
N SER A 308 -9.10 -22.24 7.01
CA SER A 308 -10.14 -22.25 8.05
C SER A 308 -11.50 -22.76 7.52
N GLY A 309 -11.75 -22.64 6.22
CA GLY A 309 -13.04 -22.92 5.62
C GLY A 309 -14.13 -21.91 6.02
N ASN A 310 -13.75 -20.73 6.51
CA ASN A 310 -14.70 -19.70 6.92
C ASN A 310 -15.28 -18.98 5.70
N VAL A 311 -16.59 -19.08 5.53
CA VAL A 311 -17.32 -18.51 4.40
C VAL A 311 -18.17 -17.28 4.78
N ASN A 312 -18.00 -16.76 6.01
CA ASN A 312 -18.81 -15.67 6.53
C ASN A 312 -17.98 -14.68 7.32
N PHE A 313 -18.25 -13.40 7.07
CA PHE A 313 -17.75 -12.26 7.82
C PHE A 313 -18.91 -11.32 8.12
N ASN A 314 -19.24 -11.16 9.41
CA ASN A 314 -20.35 -10.32 9.86
C ASN A 314 -20.22 -9.99 11.37
N ASP A 315 -21.16 -9.25 11.94
CA ASP A 315 -21.12 -8.83 13.36
C ASP A 315 -21.01 -9.97 14.38
N ASN A 316 -21.32 -11.22 14.01
CA ASN A 316 -21.36 -12.38 14.91
C ASN A 316 -20.28 -13.41 14.62
N THR A 317 -19.38 -13.13 13.70
CA THR A 317 -18.25 -14.02 13.37
C THR A 317 -16.96 -13.60 14.10
N ASN A 318 -15.94 -14.42 14.00
CA ASN A 318 -14.56 -14.05 14.33
C ASN A 318 -13.68 -14.40 13.10
N PRO A 319 -13.10 -13.38 12.42
CA PRO A 319 -13.18 -11.95 12.71
C PRO A 319 -14.60 -11.39 12.55
N SER A 320 -14.83 -10.17 13.05
CA SER A 320 -16.16 -9.54 13.11
C SER A 320 -16.21 -8.22 12.36
N SER A 321 -17.30 -7.94 11.67
CA SER A 321 -17.56 -6.63 11.07
C SER A 321 -17.96 -5.55 12.08
N SER A 322 -18.16 -5.90 13.36
CA SER A 322 -18.46 -4.93 14.43
C SER A 322 -17.26 -4.02 14.68
N ARG A 323 -17.52 -2.77 15.02
CA ARG A 323 -16.47 -1.83 15.42
C ARG A 323 -15.76 -2.26 16.69
N ASN A 324 -14.52 -1.81 16.89
CA ASN A 324 -13.70 -2.09 18.07
C ASN A 324 -14.38 -1.73 19.42
N ASN A 325 -15.37 -0.85 19.42
CA ASN A 325 -16.17 -0.50 20.59
C ASN A 325 -17.38 -1.43 20.79
N GLY A 326 -17.54 -2.48 19.98
CA GLY A 326 -18.63 -3.44 20.02
C GLY A 326 -19.92 -2.99 19.32
N TYR A 327 -19.90 -1.85 18.62
CA TYR A 327 -21.04 -1.41 17.84
C TYR A 327 -21.23 -2.30 16.60
N GLN A 328 -22.42 -2.89 16.47
CA GLN A 328 -22.78 -3.72 15.33
C GLN A 328 -23.04 -2.85 14.11
N THR A 329 -22.35 -3.16 13.01
CA THR A 329 -22.47 -2.40 11.75
C THR A 329 -23.64 -2.87 10.89
N GLY A 330 -24.09 -4.11 11.07
CA GLY A 330 -25.02 -4.79 10.17
C GLY A 330 -24.39 -5.18 8.82
N ILE A 331 -23.10 -4.92 8.64
CA ILE A 331 -22.37 -5.31 7.44
C ILE A 331 -22.18 -6.82 7.45
N SER A 332 -22.36 -7.45 6.29
CA SER A 332 -22.01 -8.84 6.12
C SER A 332 -21.48 -9.17 4.72
N ILE A 333 -20.49 -10.05 4.68
CA ILE A 333 -19.94 -10.68 3.49
C ILE A 333 -20.05 -12.17 3.76
N ASN A 334 -21.08 -12.82 3.22
CA ASN A 334 -21.45 -14.18 3.57
C ASN A 334 -21.49 -15.07 2.32
N ASN A 335 -21.64 -16.38 2.53
CA ASN A 335 -21.71 -17.36 1.43
C ASN A 335 -20.56 -17.23 0.44
N ILE A 336 -19.36 -16.94 0.98
CA ILE A 336 -18.15 -16.84 0.17
C ILE A 336 -17.89 -18.19 -0.50
N SER A 337 -17.70 -18.17 -1.83
CA SER A 337 -17.45 -19.37 -2.62
C SER A 337 -16.07 -19.98 -2.33
N ASP A 338 -15.84 -21.19 -2.81
CA ASP A 338 -14.50 -21.76 -2.87
C ASP A 338 -13.53 -20.82 -3.62
N SER A 339 -12.25 -20.89 -3.27
CA SER A 339 -11.19 -20.08 -3.89
C SER A 339 -11.03 -20.41 -5.36
N ASP A 340 -11.18 -19.41 -6.23
CA ASP A 340 -11.00 -19.48 -7.67
C ASP A 340 -10.66 -18.06 -8.22
N SER A 341 -10.24 -18.02 -9.47
CA SER A 341 -10.00 -16.79 -10.23
C SER A 341 -11.24 -15.85 -10.32
N LEU A 342 -12.43 -16.39 -10.19
CA LEU A 342 -13.69 -15.69 -10.04
C LEU A 342 -14.42 -16.25 -8.82
N MET A 343 -14.45 -15.48 -7.76
CA MET A 343 -15.16 -15.83 -6.53
C MET A 343 -16.48 -15.08 -6.42
N PHE A 344 -17.34 -15.56 -5.53
CA PHE A 344 -18.67 -14.99 -5.29
C PHE A 344 -18.92 -14.83 -3.79
N ALA A 345 -19.68 -13.79 -3.43
CA ALA A 345 -20.15 -13.58 -2.06
C ALA A 345 -21.50 -12.86 -2.05
N ASP A 346 -22.24 -13.02 -0.97
CA ASP A 346 -23.41 -12.18 -0.67
C ASP A 346 -22.95 -11.01 0.19
N ILE A 347 -23.20 -9.78 -0.27
CA ILE A 347 -22.74 -8.55 0.39
C ILE A 347 -23.95 -7.77 0.88
N THR A 348 -23.97 -7.47 2.18
CA THR A 348 -24.94 -6.57 2.79
C THR A 348 -24.17 -5.37 3.36
N PRO A 349 -24.26 -4.18 2.77
CA PRO A 349 -23.69 -2.98 3.36
C PRO A 349 -24.48 -2.55 4.58
N MET A 350 -23.91 -1.63 5.39
CA MET A 350 -24.63 -0.99 6.48
C MET A 350 -25.97 -0.46 5.97
N GLN A 351 -27.04 -0.88 6.62
CA GLN A 351 -28.36 -0.39 6.27
C GLN A 351 -28.55 0.98 6.90
N ASN A 352 -28.69 1.99 6.07
CA ASN A 352 -29.09 3.30 6.55
C ASN A 352 -30.38 3.16 7.35
N SER A 353 -30.32 3.42 8.64
CA SER A 353 -31.51 3.69 9.44
C SER A 353 -32.07 5.05 8.99
N GLY A 354 -32.65 5.07 7.78
CA GLY A 354 -33.04 6.30 7.10
C GLY A 354 -33.94 7.16 7.96
N TYR A 355 -33.33 8.13 8.64
CA TYR A 355 -34.09 9.20 9.28
C TYR A 355 -34.51 10.19 8.19
N ALA A 356 -35.76 10.16 7.81
CA ALA A 356 -36.31 11.28 7.04
C ALA A 356 -36.76 12.37 8.03
N ILE A 357 -36.09 13.51 7.99
CA ILE A 357 -36.59 14.69 8.69
C ILE A 357 -37.65 15.30 7.79
N VAL A 358 -38.92 15.18 8.18
CA VAL A 358 -40.02 15.79 7.46
C VAL A 358 -40.38 17.09 8.18
N TYR A 359 -40.31 18.19 7.48
CA TYR A 359 -40.82 19.47 7.94
C TYR A 359 -42.31 19.57 7.58
N ASP A 360 -43.15 19.70 8.55
CA ASP A 360 -44.55 20.05 8.35
C ASP A 360 -44.86 21.48 8.90
N GLU A 361 -46.04 21.93 8.75
CA GLU A 361 -46.45 23.28 9.18
C GLU A 361 -46.40 23.48 10.70
N TYR A 362 -46.18 22.41 11.49
CA TYR A 362 -46.12 22.42 12.94
C TYR A 362 -44.71 22.17 13.51
N GLY A 363 -43.74 21.87 12.64
CA GLY A 363 -42.36 21.66 13.08
C GLY A 363 -41.66 20.49 12.41
N ILE A 364 -40.66 19.92 13.10
CA ILE A 364 -39.84 18.81 12.63
C ILE A 364 -40.48 17.50 13.14
N SER A 365 -40.79 16.58 12.23
CA SER A 365 -41.14 15.21 12.59
C SER A 365 -40.09 14.23 12.06
N LEU A 366 -39.77 13.20 12.86
CA LEU A 366 -38.88 12.10 12.43
C LEU A 366 -39.77 10.99 11.87
N SER A 367 -39.55 10.64 10.59
CA SER A 367 -40.22 9.49 9.95
C SER A 367 -39.20 8.43 9.62
N GLY A 368 -39.57 7.16 9.76
CA GLY A 368 -38.69 6.03 9.51
C GLY A 368 -37.97 5.50 10.78
N LEU A 369 -38.27 6.07 11.95
CA LEU A 369 -37.76 5.53 13.21
C LEU A 369 -38.52 4.25 13.54
N SER A 370 -37.84 3.13 13.58
CA SER A 370 -38.34 1.92 14.23
C SER A 370 -37.97 2.02 15.69
N ILE A 371 -38.90 2.53 16.51
CA ILE A 371 -38.71 2.57 17.98
C ILE A 371 -38.96 1.15 18.48
N GLY A 372 -37.90 0.50 18.97
CA GLY A 372 -38.07 -0.68 19.82
C GLY A 372 -38.89 -0.31 21.04
N THR A 373 -39.70 -1.25 21.54
CA THR A 373 -40.69 -1.03 22.64
C THR A 373 -40.04 -0.63 23.96
N ASP A 374 -38.72 -0.51 24.06
CA ASP A 374 -37.99 -0.27 25.31
C ASP A 374 -37.13 1.02 25.33
N GLU A 375 -37.19 1.86 24.31
CA GLU A 375 -36.43 3.12 24.31
C GLU A 375 -37.29 4.28 24.80
N GLN A 376 -36.94 4.78 26.00
CA GLN A 376 -37.42 6.07 26.50
C GLN A 376 -36.45 7.17 26.08
N TRP A 377 -36.96 8.22 25.54
CA TRP A 377 -36.24 9.46 25.22
C TRP A 377 -35.86 10.23 26.49
#